data_a6fd74d16ba65c1a5d9686413eed3aa9
#
_entry.id   a6fd74d16ba65c1a5d9686413eed3aa9
#
_cell.length_a   1.000
_cell.length_b   1.000
_cell.length_c   1.000
_cell.angle_alpha   90.00
_cell.angle_beta   90.00
_cell.angle_gamma   90.00
#
_symmetry.space_group_name_H-M   'P 1'
#
loop_
_entity.id
_entity.type
_entity.pdbx_description
1 polymer ?
#
loop_
_entity_poly.entity_id
_entity_poly.type
_entity_poly.pdbx_seq_one_letter_code
_entity_poly.pdbx_strand_id
1 'polypeptide(L)'
;METSAYAIDVRGVTKKFGARTVVNDIAMQVRPGEIYGFLGPNGSGKTTFLRMLCGLLKPDAGSGQCLGLDFRRESAEIKKRVGYMTQKFSFYEDLTIEENLDFIARLYSMTQRKAAVEKSLERLGMIERRTQLAGTLSGGWKQRLALAACLIHEPQLLLLDEPTAGVDPKARRDFWEEIHKLAASGLTFLITTHYMDEASRCNRLAYIAYGNLLASGTVAEVVKAGGLTTWEISGEHLAALAEKIRGLPGVEQVVVFGTTLHVSGRDAEKFNASLSPFMANGQRWTKIESGLEDVFISLMETAKDNFT
;
A
#
# COMPACT_ATOMS: atom_id res chain seq x y z
N MET A 1 -30.32 -1.54 -10.77
CA MET A 1 -29.03 -0.82 -10.65
C MET A 1 -27.98 -1.76 -11.19
N GLU A 2 -27.37 -1.44 -12.32
CA GLU A 2 -26.20 -2.18 -12.80
C GLU A 2 -25.12 -2.11 -11.72
N THR A 3 -24.71 -3.25 -11.21
CA THR A 3 -23.59 -3.36 -10.28
C THR A 3 -22.35 -2.86 -11.03
N SER A 4 -21.75 -1.77 -10.59
CA SER A 4 -20.49 -1.29 -11.15
C SER A 4 -19.49 -2.44 -11.16
N ALA A 5 -18.82 -2.66 -12.28
CA ALA A 5 -17.80 -3.70 -12.43
C ALA A 5 -16.60 -3.47 -11.48
N TYR A 6 -16.50 -2.28 -10.89
CA TYR A 6 -15.41 -1.86 -10.00
C TYR A 6 -15.95 -1.25 -8.70
N ALA A 7 -15.28 -1.55 -7.59
CA ALA A 7 -15.48 -0.87 -6.31
C ALA A 7 -14.92 0.57 -6.33
N ILE A 8 -13.83 0.77 -7.06
CA ILE A 8 -13.25 2.09 -7.34
C ILE A 8 -13.00 2.16 -8.84
N ASP A 9 -13.52 3.20 -9.52
CA ASP A 9 -13.19 3.52 -10.91
C ASP A 9 -13.07 5.06 -11.02
N VAL A 10 -11.84 5.54 -11.02
CA VAL A 10 -11.51 6.96 -11.02
C VAL A 10 -10.47 7.29 -12.08
N ARG A 11 -10.56 8.51 -12.65
CA ARG A 11 -9.67 9.00 -13.72
C ARG A 11 -9.34 10.46 -13.53
N GLY A 12 -8.09 10.82 -13.81
CA GLY A 12 -7.64 12.19 -13.79
C GLY A 12 -7.61 12.83 -12.40
N VAL A 13 -7.58 12.01 -11.33
CA VAL A 13 -7.68 12.52 -9.96
C VAL A 13 -6.46 13.37 -9.64
N THR A 14 -6.71 14.65 -9.35
CA THR A 14 -5.65 15.63 -9.08
C THR A 14 -5.97 16.41 -7.82
N LYS A 15 -4.92 16.65 -7.01
CA LYS A 15 -4.97 17.47 -5.81
C LYS A 15 -3.76 18.39 -5.70
N LYS A 16 -4.02 19.67 -5.51
CA LYS A 16 -3.02 20.71 -5.30
C LYS A 16 -3.16 21.33 -3.91
N PHE A 17 -2.06 21.69 -3.32
CA PHE A 17 -2.00 22.52 -2.11
C PHE A 17 -1.07 23.72 -2.40
N GLY A 18 -1.67 24.89 -2.61
CA GLY A 18 -0.97 26.04 -3.15
C GLY A 18 -0.41 25.76 -4.54
N ALA A 19 0.86 25.98 -4.75
CA ALA A 19 1.56 25.70 -6.02
C ALA A 19 1.89 24.21 -6.21
N ARG A 20 1.88 23.41 -5.12
CA ARG A 20 2.34 22.02 -5.14
C ARG A 20 1.23 21.06 -5.59
N THR A 21 1.48 20.27 -6.63
CA THR A 21 0.62 19.15 -7.05
C THR A 21 1.02 17.89 -6.30
N VAL A 22 0.20 17.47 -5.32
CA VAL A 22 0.48 16.32 -4.44
C VAL A 22 -0.05 15.02 -5.04
N VAL A 23 -1.14 15.07 -5.79
CA VAL A 23 -1.69 13.95 -6.58
C VAL A 23 -1.92 14.49 -7.98
N ASN A 24 -1.37 13.84 -8.99
CA ASN A 24 -1.36 14.32 -10.35
C ASN A 24 -1.93 13.29 -11.32
N ASP A 25 -3.11 13.57 -11.87
CA ASP A 25 -3.76 12.81 -12.97
C ASP A 25 -3.83 11.29 -12.72
N ILE A 26 -4.17 10.86 -11.49
CA ILE A 26 -4.22 9.43 -11.15
C ILE A 26 -5.51 8.80 -11.68
N ALA A 27 -5.35 7.67 -12.39
CA ALA A 27 -6.40 6.75 -12.75
C ALA A 27 -6.23 5.43 -12.00
N MET A 28 -7.33 4.88 -11.46
CA MET A 28 -7.31 3.62 -10.71
C MET A 28 -8.63 2.88 -10.83
N GLN A 29 -8.53 1.56 -11.03
CA GLN A 29 -9.67 0.64 -11.01
C GLN A 29 -9.39 -0.49 -10.04
N VAL A 30 -10.30 -0.70 -9.07
CA VAL A 30 -10.25 -1.77 -8.07
C VAL A 30 -11.51 -2.61 -8.19
N ARG A 31 -11.36 -3.93 -8.32
CA ARG A 31 -12.50 -4.85 -8.42
C ARG A 31 -13.08 -5.18 -7.05
N PRO A 32 -14.39 -5.53 -6.96
CA PRO A 32 -14.96 -6.05 -5.72
C PRO A 32 -14.21 -7.30 -5.22
N GLY A 33 -13.96 -7.39 -3.90
CA GLY A 33 -13.26 -8.50 -3.27
C GLY A 33 -11.73 -8.51 -3.47
N GLU A 34 -11.18 -7.50 -4.14
CA GLU A 34 -9.74 -7.38 -4.42
C GLU A 34 -9.00 -6.72 -3.26
N ILE A 35 -7.79 -7.22 -2.96
CA ILE A 35 -6.81 -6.52 -2.14
C ILE A 35 -5.89 -5.75 -3.10
N TYR A 36 -6.03 -4.42 -3.12
CA TYR A 36 -5.24 -3.55 -3.98
C TYR A 36 -4.21 -2.78 -3.15
N GLY A 37 -2.93 -2.96 -3.45
CA GLY A 37 -1.83 -2.24 -2.82
C GLY A 37 -1.57 -0.89 -3.49
N PHE A 38 -1.49 0.20 -2.72
CA PHE A 38 -1.09 1.51 -3.22
C PHE A 38 0.23 1.91 -2.57
N LEU A 39 1.32 1.66 -3.29
CA LEU A 39 2.68 1.72 -2.80
C LEU A 39 3.36 3.04 -3.16
N GLY A 40 4.36 3.40 -2.39
CA GLY A 40 5.23 4.53 -2.68
C GLY A 40 5.91 5.09 -1.45
N PRO A 41 6.93 5.93 -1.61
CA PRO A 41 7.66 6.54 -0.50
C PRO A 41 6.77 7.49 0.32
N ASN A 42 7.27 7.89 1.49
CA ASN A 42 6.59 8.89 2.31
C ASN A 42 6.49 10.22 1.56
N GLY A 43 5.34 10.88 1.67
CA GLY A 43 5.09 12.13 0.96
C GLY A 43 4.69 11.99 -0.51
N SER A 44 4.57 10.77 -1.08
CA SER A 44 4.21 10.55 -2.48
C SER A 44 2.74 10.86 -2.83
N GLY A 45 1.87 11.13 -1.85
CA GLY A 45 0.46 11.47 -2.08
C GLY A 45 -0.54 10.36 -1.71
N LYS A 46 -0.12 9.19 -1.21
CA LYS A 46 -0.97 8.04 -0.85
C LYS A 46 -2.14 8.42 0.07
N THR A 47 -1.85 8.96 1.24
CA THR A 47 -2.87 9.42 2.22
C THR A 47 -3.83 10.45 1.61
N THR A 48 -3.31 11.38 0.80
CA THR A 48 -4.11 12.39 0.12
C THR A 48 -5.10 11.74 -0.84
N PHE A 49 -4.65 10.76 -1.62
CA PHE A 49 -5.50 10.02 -2.55
C PHE A 49 -6.58 9.23 -1.82
N LEU A 50 -6.23 8.47 -0.76
CA LEU A 50 -7.22 7.77 0.07
C LEU A 50 -8.29 8.70 0.63
N ARG A 51 -7.88 9.86 1.16
CA ARG A 51 -8.83 10.86 1.72
C ARG A 51 -9.77 11.43 0.68
N MET A 52 -9.35 11.52 -0.58
CA MET A 52 -10.26 11.92 -1.66
C MET A 52 -11.28 10.82 -1.97
N LEU A 53 -10.86 9.56 -2.03
CA LEU A 53 -11.75 8.43 -2.30
C LEU A 53 -12.83 8.23 -1.21
N CYS A 54 -12.47 8.41 0.07
CA CYS A 54 -13.43 8.30 1.17
C CYS A 54 -14.24 9.59 1.40
N GLY A 55 -14.09 10.60 0.54
CA GLY A 55 -14.85 11.86 0.64
C GLY A 55 -14.45 12.77 1.80
N LEU A 56 -13.27 12.57 2.42
CA LEU A 56 -12.72 13.45 3.46
C LEU A 56 -11.99 14.66 2.88
N LEU A 57 -11.56 14.57 1.62
CA LEU A 57 -10.87 15.64 0.92
C LEU A 57 -11.45 15.79 -0.49
N LYS A 58 -11.76 17.02 -0.89
CA LYS A 58 -12.28 17.30 -2.24
C LYS A 58 -11.11 17.34 -3.23
N PRO A 59 -11.15 16.58 -4.34
CA PRO A 59 -10.20 16.71 -5.43
C PRO A 59 -10.40 18.00 -6.20
N ASP A 60 -9.33 18.51 -6.81
CA ASP A 60 -9.39 19.71 -7.66
C ASP A 60 -9.82 19.35 -9.08
N ALA A 61 -9.40 18.17 -9.57
CA ALA A 61 -9.81 17.62 -10.87
C ALA A 61 -10.04 16.11 -10.78
N GLY A 62 -10.53 15.53 -11.87
CA GLY A 62 -10.84 14.11 -12.02
C GLY A 62 -12.32 13.79 -11.93
N SER A 63 -12.66 12.58 -12.31
CA SER A 63 -14.03 12.03 -12.30
C SER A 63 -13.99 10.55 -11.94
N GLY A 64 -15.15 9.99 -11.60
CA GLY A 64 -15.28 8.55 -11.34
C GLY A 64 -16.17 8.24 -10.15
N GLN A 65 -16.15 6.97 -9.77
CA GLN A 65 -17.04 6.40 -8.77
C GLN A 65 -16.27 5.62 -7.70
N CYS A 66 -16.78 5.68 -6.48
CA CYS A 66 -16.46 4.79 -5.39
C CYS A 66 -17.73 4.08 -4.95
N LEU A 67 -17.77 2.76 -5.03
CA LEU A 67 -18.96 1.93 -4.77
C LEU A 67 -20.20 2.36 -5.61
N GLY A 68 -19.98 2.75 -6.87
CA GLY A 68 -21.04 3.24 -7.77
C GLY A 68 -21.53 4.66 -7.49
N LEU A 69 -20.94 5.37 -6.51
CA LEU A 69 -21.26 6.74 -6.12
C LEU A 69 -20.22 7.71 -6.67
N ASP A 70 -20.65 8.88 -7.15
CA ASP A 70 -19.75 9.94 -7.61
C ASP A 70 -18.89 10.45 -6.42
N PHE A 71 -17.57 10.18 -6.46
CA PHE A 71 -16.67 10.46 -5.34
C PHE A 71 -16.47 11.97 -5.07
N ARG A 72 -16.92 12.86 -5.96
CA ARG A 72 -16.87 14.31 -5.77
C ARG A 72 -18.17 14.88 -5.20
N ARG A 73 -19.31 14.24 -5.48
CA ARG A 73 -20.64 14.77 -5.17
C ARG A 73 -21.33 14.02 -4.05
N GLU A 74 -21.09 12.72 -3.93
CA GLU A 74 -21.82 11.83 -3.02
C GLU A 74 -20.96 11.38 -1.82
N SER A 75 -20.04 12.26 -1.37
CA SER A 75 -19.10 11.95 -0.28
C SER A 75 -19.78 11.53 1.03
N ALA A 76 -20.98 12.03 1.33
CA ALA A 76 -21.73 11.65 2.53
C ALA A 76 -22.18 10.19 2.48
N GLU A 77 -22.64 9.70 1.32
CA GLU A 77 -23.06 8.31 1.14
C GLU A 77 -21.86 7.35 1.06
N ILE A 78 -20.77 7.78 0.43
CA ILE A 78 -19.51 7.03 0.42
C ILE A 78 -19.02 6.75 1.85
N LYS A 79 -19.00 7.76 2.72
CA LYS A 79 -18.59 7.62 4.13
C LYS A 79 -19.38 6.58 4.92
N LYS A 80 -20.63 6.32 4.56
CA LYS A 80 -21.46 5.30 5.21
C LYS A 80 -21.12 3.87 4.77
N ARG A 81 -20.46 3.71 3.61
CA ARG A 81 -20.17 2.41 2.98
C ARG A 81 -18.69 2.04 2.99
N VAL A 82 -17.83 2.98 3.39
CA VAL A 82 -16.38 2.82 3.40
C VAL A 82 -15.88 2.86 4.84
N GLY A 83 -15.04 1.89 5.22
CA GLY A 83 -14.23 1.98 6.44
C GLY A 83 -12.89 2.65 6.12
N TYR A 84 -12.49 3.63 6.90
CA TYR A 84 -11.20 4.31 6.73
C TYR A 84 -10.35 4.18 8.00
N MET A 85 -9.20 3.56 7.86
CA MET A 85 -8.20 3.42 8.92
C MET A 85 -7.07 4.41 8.68
N THR A 86 -6.86 5.30 9.63
CA THR A 86 -5.79 6.29 9.60
C THR A 86 -4.44 5.69 9.98
N GLN A 87 -3.35 6.23 9.45
CA GLN A 87 -1.99 5.82 9.79
C GLN A 87 -1.68 5.92 11.30
N LYS A 88 -2.14 7.00 11.94
CA LYS A 88 -1.96 7.18 13.38
C LYS A 88 -3.16 6.63 14.13
N PHE A 89 -2.89 5.94 15.26
CA PHE A 89 -3.94 5.55 16.19
C PHE A 89 -4.72 6.77 16.67
N SER A 90 -6.03 6.80 16.44
CA SER A 90 -6.88 7.97 16.64
C SER A 90 -8.07 7.72 17.58
N PHE A 91 -7.96 6.68 18.42
CA PHE A 91 -8.98 6.32 19.40
C PHE A 91 -8.67 6.95 20.76
N TYR A 92 -9.69 7.04 21.60
CA TYR A 92 -9.57 7.59 22.96
C TYR A 92 -8.80 6.59 23.83
N GLU A 93 -7.62 6.99 24.29
CA GLU A 93 -6.71 6.11 25.04
C GLU A 93 -7.20 5.85 26.49
N ASP A 94 -8.01 6.74 27.02
CA ASP A 94 -8.68 6.68 28.34
C ASP A 94 -10.02 5.93 28.32
N LEU A 95 -10.49 5.51 27.16
CA LEU A 95 -11.64 4.61 27.00
C LEU A 95 -11.18 3.17 26.79
N THR A 96 -12.04 2.23 27.22
CA THR A 96 -11.86 0.81 26.94
C THR A 96 -12.06 0.48 25.47
N ILE A 97 -11.69 -0.73 25.06
CA ILE A 97 -11.94 -1.25 23.71
C ILE A 97 -13.43 -1.17 23.39
N GLU A 98 -14.29 -1.65 24.29
CA GLU A 98 -15.75 -1.66 24.10
C GLU A 98 -16.32 -0.24 23.99
N GLU A 99 -15.90 0.68 24.85
CA GLU A 99 -16.35 2.08 24.83
C GLU A 99 -15.95 2.80 23.54
N ASN A 100 -14.73 2.58 23.04
CA ASN A 100 -14.30 3.09 21.74
C ASN A 100 -15.18 2.57 20.61
N LEU A 101 -15.47 1.27 20.59
CA LEU A 101 -16.35 0.67 19.59
C LEU A 101 -17.80 1.18 19.69
N ASP A 102 -18.37 1.32 20.91
CA ASP A 102 -19.71 1.89 21.08
C ASP A 102 -19.74 3.36 20.63
N PHE A 103 -18.69 4.15 20.90
CA PHE A 103 -18.56 5.51 20.41
C PHE A 103 -18.62 5.57 18.87
N ILE A 104 -17.89 4.70 18.17
CA ILE A 104 -17.92 4.63 16.70
C ILE A 104 -19.30 4.20 16.20
N ALA A 105 -19.92 3.20 16.84
CA ALA A 105 -21.27 2.75 16.49
C ALA A 105 -22.32 3.88 16.64
N ARG A 106 -22.14 4.77 17.63
CA ARG A 106 -22.97 6.00 17.78
C ARG A 106 -22.74 6.99 16.64
N LEU A 107 -21.50 7.22 16.23
CA LEU A 107 -21.19 8.13 15.11
C LEU A 107 -21.85 7.67 13.80
N TYR A 108 -21.95 6.35 13.58
CA TYR A 108 -22.69 5.76 12.46
C TYR A 108 -24.20 5.65 12.69
N SER A 109 -24.74 6.17 13.82
CA SER A 109 -26.17 6.14 14.17
C SER A 109 -26.78 4.74 14.15
N MET A 110 -26.00 3.74 14.55
CA MET A 110 -26.43 2.33 14.53
C MET A 110 -27.52 2.09 15.60
N THR A 111 -28.61 1.44 15.22
CA THR A 111 -29.73 1.16 16.13
C THR A 111 -29.42 -0.01 17.09
N GLN A 112 -28.68 -1.01 16.62
CA GLN A 112 -28.30 -2.22 17.39
C GLN A 112 -26.83 -2.18 17.85
N ARG A 113 -26.42 -1.06 18.46
CA ARG A 113 -25.01 -0.84 18.83
C ARG A 113 -24.37 -1.95 19.64
N LYS A 114 -25.05 -2.42 20.71
CA LYS A 114 -24.52 -3.48 21.57
C LYS A 114 -24.21 -4.77 20.79
N ALA A 115 -25.10 -5.17 19.90
CA ALA A 115 -24.90 -6.36 19.05
C ALA A 115 -23.75 -6.14 18.07
N ALA A 116 -23.62 -4.93 17.48
CA ALA A 116 -22.53 -4.60 16.57
C ALA A 116 -21.17 -4.59 17.28
N VAL A 117 -21.11 -4.07 18.49
CA VAL A 117 -19.90 -4.08 19.33
C VAL A 117 -19.50 -5.52 19.67
N GLU A 118 -20.45 -6.33 20.15
CA GLU A 118 -20.20 -7.74 20.49
C GLU A 118 -19.66 -8.50 19.27
N LYS A 119 -20.35 -8.40 18.12
CA LYS A 119 -19.90 -8.99 16.86
C LYS A 119 -18.48 -8.56 16.44
N SER A 120 -18.14 -7.29 16.65
CA SER A 120 -16.80 -6.77 16.32
C SER A 120 -15.73 -7.33 17.25
N LEU A 121 -16.04 -7.43 18.56
CA LEU A 121 -15.14 -8.02 19.56
C LEU A 121 -14.89 -9.50 19.28
N GLU A 122 -15.95 -10.29 18.98
CA GLU A 122 -15.84 -11.69 18.61
C GLU A 122 -14.99 -11.89 17.36
N ARG A 123 -15.32 -11.15 16.29
CA ARG A 123 -14.67 -11.27 14.97
C ARG A 123 -13.16 -11.10 15.04
N LEU A 124 -12.67 -10.18 15.89
CA LEU A 124 -11.25 -9.88 15.99
C LEU A 124 -10.58 -10.41 17.26
N GLY A 125 -11.28 -11.30 18.00
CA GLY A 125 -10.74 -12.00 19.16
C GLY A 125 -10.41 -11.06 20.32
N MET A 126 -11.26 -10.05 20.57
CA MET A 126 -11.04 -9.03 21.62
C MET A 126 -11.97 -9.13 22.83
N ILE A 127 -12.81 -10.16 22.90
CA ILE A 127 -13.78 -10.37 23.98
C ILE A 127 -13.13 -10.30 25.35
N GLU A 128 -12.05 -11.07 25.57
CA GLU A 128 -11.33 -11.14 26.83
C GLU A 128 -10.66 -9.80 27.26
N ARG A 129 -10.55 -8.88 26.30
CA ARG A 129 -9.91 -7.58 26.49
C ARG A 129 -10.85 -6.40 26.43
N ARG A 130 -12.16 -6.65 26.36
CA ARG A 130 -13.19 -5.63 26.12
C ARG A 130 -13.10 -4.42 27.09
N THR A 131 -12.75 -4.68 28.35
CA THR A 131 -12.61 -3.66 29.40
C THR A 131 -11.20 -3.07 29.52
N GLN A 132 -10.25 -3.52 28.70
CA GLN A 132 -8.89 -2.97 28.69
C GLN A 132 -8.87 -1.58 28.06
N LEU A 133 -8.18 -0.61 28.72
CA LEU A 133 -8.01 0.74 28.19
C LEU A 133 -7.21 0.72 26.89
N ALA A 134 -7.66 1.46 25.88
CA ALA A 134 -7.02 1.50 24.56
C ALA A 134 -5.58 2.01 24.59
N GLY A 135 -5.26 2.94 25.51
CA GLY A 135 -3.91 3.44 25.71
C GLY A 135 -2.90 2.39 26.13
N THR A 136 -3.34 1.35 26.85
CA THR A 136 -2.47 0.26 27.36
C THR A 136 -2.23 -0.87 26.35
N LEU A 137 -2.82 -0.80 25.16
CA LEU A 137 -2.69 -1.80 24.13
C LEU A 137 -1.32 -1.74 23.46
N SER A 138 -0.74 -2.91 23.13
CA SER A 138 0.40 -2.98 22.23
C SER A 138 0.03 -2.51 20.81
N GLY A 139 1.02 -2.19 19.98
CA GLY A 139 0.80 -1.73 18.60
C GLY A 139 -0.12 -2.66 17.80
N GLY A 140 0.11 -3.98 17.85
CA GLY A 140 -0.73 -4.96 17.17
C GLY A 140 -2.20 -4.97 17.66
N TRP A 141 -2.44 -4.80 18.97
CA TRP A 141 -3.80 -4.70 19.51
C TRP A 141 -4.47 -3.36 19.16
N LYS A 142 -3.70 -2.26 19.12
CA LYS A 142 -4.19 -0.97 18.61
C LYS A 142 -4.65 -1.09 17.14
N GLN A 143 -3.91 -1.81 16.30
CA GLN A 143 -4.30 -2.05 14.91
C GLN A 143 -5.55 -2.93 14.79
N ARG A 144 -5.69 -3.97 15.64
CA ARG A 144 -6.91 -4.79 15.69
C ARG A 144 -8.13 -3.96 16.09
N LEU A 145 -8.00 -3.09 17.10
CA LEU A 145 -9.08 -2.17 17.49
C LEU A 145 -9.45 -1.22 16.34
N ALA A 146 -8.45 -0.66 15.64
CA ALA A 146 -8.69 0.22 14.51
C ALA A 146 -9.41 -0.51 13.36
N LEU A 147 -9.02 -1.75 13.08
CA LEU A 147 -9.70 -2.59 12.08
C LEU A 147 -11.14 -2.91 12.51
N ALA A 148 -11.38 -3.28 13.80
CA ALA A 148 -12.72 -3.53 14.35
C ALA A 148 -13.64 -2.33 14.17
N ALA A 149 -13.14 -1.14 14.48
CA ALA A 149 -13.88 0.11 14.32
C ALA A 149 -14.21 0.43 12.86
N CYS A 150 -13.30 0.13 11.94
CA CYS A 150 -13.56 0.28 10.50
C CYS A 150 -14.61 -0.71 9.98
N LEU A 151 -14.76 -1.87 10.61
CA LEU A 151 -15.69 -2.92 10.21
C LEU A 151 -17.07 -2.83 10.86
N ILE A 152 -17.24 -2.04 11.93
CA ILE A 152 -18.42 -2.08 12.80
C ILE A 152 -19.73 -1.76 12.07
N HIS A 153 -19.69 -0.91 11.04
CA HIS A 153 -20.85 -0.51 10.22
C HIS A 153 -21.02 -1.34 8.94
N GLU A 154 -20.28 -2.47 8.85
CA GLU A 154 -20.34 -3.43 7.72
C GLU A 154 -20.06 -2.79 6.35
N PRO A 155 -18.89 -2.16 6.18
CA PRO A 155 -18.54 -1.49 4.94
C PRO A 155 -18.36 -2.49 3.79
N GLN A 156 -18.43 -1.99 2.55
CA GLN A 156 -18.14 -2.76 1.33
C GLN A 156 -16.69 -2.59 0.86
N LEU A 157 -16.02 -1.54 1.32
CA LEU A 157 -14.64 -1.18 0.97
C LEU A 157 -13.90 -0.69 2.21
N LEU A 158 -12.70 -1.18 2.44
CA LEU A 158 -11.77 -0.66 3.42
C LEU A 158 -10.62 0.08 2.76
N LEU A 159 -10.39 1.30 3.20
CA LEU A 159 -9.25 2.14 2.84
C LEU A 159 -8.31 2.19 4.06
N LEU A 160 -7.17 1.53 3.98
CA LEU A 160 -6.23 1.39 5.09
C LEU A 160 -4.95 2.16 4.79
N ASP A 161 -4.65 3.16 5.63
CA ASP A 161 -3.50 4.05 5.44
C ASP A 161 -2.32 3.58 6.30
N GLU A 162 -1.36 2.87 5.68
CA GLU A 162 -0.18 2.27 6.31
C GLU A 162 -0.51 1.48 7.60
N PRO A 163 -1.44 0.50 7.53
CA PRO A 163 -2.06 -0.09 8.72
C PRO A 163 -1.10 -0.84 9.63
N THR A 164 0.07 -1.21 9.15
CA THR A 164 1.07 -2.01 9.88
C THR A 164 2.35 -1.24 10.19
N ALA A 165 2.36 0.09 9.96
CA ALA A 165 3.51 0.92 10.28
C ALA A 165 3.83 0.88 11.78
N GLY A 166 5.09 0.57 12.12
CA GLY A 166 5.54 0.49 13.52
C GLY A 166 5.03 -0.73 14.31
N VAL A 167 4.48 -1.73 13.63
CA VAL A 167 4.01 -2.99 14.24
C VAL A 167 5.08 -4.06 14.11
N ASP A 168 5.23 -4.90 15.15
CA ASP A 168 6.19 -6.01 15.14
C ASP A 168 5.86 -7.04 14.04
N PRO A 169 6.86 -7.84 13.57
CA PRO A 169 6.68 -8.74 12.43
C PRO A 169 5.58 -9.81 12.63
N LYS A 170 5.38 -10.29 13.87
CA LYS A 170 4.35 -11.28 14.18
C LYS A 170 2.95 -10.65 14.06
N ALA A 171 2.73 -9.51 14.72
CA ALA A 171 1.45 -8.83 14.68
C ALA A 171 1.13 -8.33 13.24
N ARG A 172 2.14 -7.93 12.45
CA ARG A 172 1.98 -7.61 11.03
C ARG A 172 1.48 -8.81 10.24
N ARG A 173 2.09 -9.99 10.41
CA ARG A 173 1.65 -11.21 9.75
C ARG A 173 0.21 -11.56 10.13
N ASP A 174 -0.12 -11.54 11.42
CA ASP A 174 -1.46 -11.86 11.92
C ASP A 174 -2.51 -10.89 11.37
N PHE A 175 -2.16 -9.59 11.23
CA PHE A 175 -3.02 -8.57 10.62
C PHE A 175 -3.29 -8.88 9.14
N TRP A 176 -2.28 -9.24 8.36
CA TRP A 176 -2.43 -9.62 6.95
C TRP A 176 -3.25 -10.89 6.76
N GLU A 177 -3.10 -11.89 7.65
CA GLU A 177 -3.95 -13.08 7.64
C GLU A 177 -5.43 -12.71 7.83
N GLU A 178 -5.74 -11.74 8.70
CA GLU A 178 -7.09 -11.24 8.89
C GLU A 178 -7.62 -10.50 7.65
N ILE A 179 -6.81 -9.67 7.02
CA ILE A 179 -7.15 -9.00 5.74
C ILE A 179 -7.53 -10.05 4.68
N HIS A 180 -6.74 -11.11 4.52
CA HIS A 180 -7.02 -12.15 3.54
C HIS A 180 -8.33 -12.91 3.84
N LYS A 181 -8.63 -13.20 5.11
CA LYS A 181 -9.91 -13.82 5.51
C LYS A 181 -11.10 -12.91 5.17
N LEU A 182 -10.97 -11.64 5.46
CA LEU A 182 -12.00 -10.64 5.16
C LEU A 182 -12.21 -10.46 3.65
N ALA A 183 -11.14 -10.44 2.86
CA ALA A 183 -11.22 -10.38 1.40
C ALA A 183 -11.87 -11.63 0.81
N ALA A 184 -11.55 -12.82 1.34
CA ALA A 184 -12.20 -14.07 0.95
C ALA A 184 -13.71 -14.07 1.25
N SER A 185 -14.19 -13.27 2.22
CA SER A 185 -15.62 -13.05 2.48
C SER A 185 -16.26 -11.99 1.58
N GLY A 186 -15.53 -11.45 0.60
CA GLY A 186 -16.03 -10.49 -0.39
C GLY A 186 -15.75 -9.02 -0.09
N LEU A 187 -15.04 -8.70 1.01
CA LEU A 187 -14.69 -7.32 1.35
C LEU A 187 -13.54 -6.82 0.44
N THR A 188 -13.68 -5.61 -0.06
CA THR A 188 -12.67 -4.97 -0.93
C THR A 188 -11.69 -4.14 -0.11
N PHE A 189 -10.44 -4.10 -0.51
CA PHE A 189 -9.38 -3.35 0.18
C PHE A 189 -8.58 -2.47 -0.77
N LEU A 190 -8.31 -1.24 -0.34
CA LEU A 190 -7.22 -0.42 -0.86
C LEU A 190 -6.28 -0.09 0.30
N ILE A 191 -5.05 -0.59 0.25
CA ILE A 191 -4.08 -0.52 1.35
C ILE A 191 -2.88 0.28 0.90
N THR A 192 -2.57 1.39 1.58
CA THR A 192 -1.30 2.07 1.33
C THR A 192 -0.19 1.42 2.14
N THR A 193 0.98 1.32 1.56
CA THR A 193 2.19 0.86 2.24
C THR A 193 3.45 1.39 1.55
N HIS A 194 4.55 1.39 2.27
CA HIS A 194 5.88 1.59 1.72
C HIS A 194 6.74 0.32 1.85
N TYR A 195 6.17 -0.78 2.36
CA TYR A 195 6.84 -2.07 2.52
C TYR A 195 6.63 -2.96 1.30
N MET A 196 7.73 -3.47 0.71
CA MET A 196 7.68 -4.31 -0.49
C MET A 196 7.14 -5.72 -0.23
N ASP A 197 7.40 -6.26 0.95
CA ASP A 197 6.87 -7.56 1.39
C ASP A 197 5.34 -7.55 1.54
N GLU A 198 4.74 -6.39 1.84
CA GLU A 198 3.28 -6.22 1.87
C GLU A 198 2.69 -6.12 0.46
N ALA A 199 3.40 -5.50 -0.47
CA ALA A 199 2.98 -5.44 -1.86
C ALA A 199 2.75 -6.81 -2.47
N SER A 200 3.64 -7.75 -2.16
CA SER A 200 3.54 -9.14 -2.62
C SER A 200 2.33 -9.91 -2.09
N ARG A 201 1.64 -9.37 -1.08
CA ARG A 201 0.41 -9.94 -0.50
C ARG A 201 -0.86 -9.43 -1.17
N CYS A 202 -0.75 -8.41 -2.03
CA CYS A 202 -1.87 -7.83 -2.75
C CYS A 202 -2.14 -8.57 -4.06
N ASN A 203 -3.40 -8.58 -4.51
CA ASN A 203 -3.79 -9.14 -5.81
C ASN A 203 -3.24 -8.28 -6.95
N ARG A 204 -3.34 -6.98 -6.79
CA ARG A 204 -2.81 -5.96 -7.71
C ARG A 204 -2.21 -4.82 -6.90
N LEU A 205 -1.37 -4.05 -7.55
CA LEU A 205 -0.73 -2.90 -6.93
C LEU A 205 -0.62 -1.72 -7.89
N ALA A 206 -0.45 -0.55 -7.32
CA ALA A 206 -0.03 0.66 -8.03
C ALA A 206 1.12 1.31 -7.25
N TYR A 207 2.11 1.82 -7.97
CA TYR A 207 3.26 2.50 -7.41
C TYR A 207 3.21 4.00 -7.73
N ILE A 208 3.17 4.82 -6.67
CA ILE A 208 3.13 6.28 -6.78
C ILE A 208 4.42 6.89 -6.23
N ALA A 209 4.99 7.82 -6.98
CA ALA A 209 6.06 8.68 -6.50
C ALA A 209 5.87 10.11 -7.00
N TYR A 210 6.21 11.08 -6.16
CA TYR A 210 6.08 12.51 -6.48
C TYR A 210 4.70 12.91 -7.03
N GLY A 211 3.65 12.26 -6.54
CA GLY A 211 2.28 12.49 -6.98
C GLY A 211 1.86 11.79 -8.27
N ASN A 212 2.77 11.14 -8.99
CA ASN A 212 2.50 10.47 -10.25
C ASN A 212 2.40 8.94 -10.07
N LEU A 213 1.49 8.31 -10.81
CA LEU A 213 1.40 6.86 -10.91
C LEU A 213 2.49 6.36 -11.87
N LEU A 214 3.44 5.58 -11.38
CA LEU A 214 4.58 5.09 -12.16
C LEU A 214 4.37 3.69 -12.73
N ALA A 215 3.64 2.83 -12.00
CA ALA A 215 3.32 1.48 -12.42
C ALA A 215 2.01 1.01 -11.80
N SER A 216 1.29 0.11 -12.47
CA SER A 216 0.13 -0.57 -11.92
C SER A 216 -0.09 -1.92 -12.59
N GLY A 217 -0.56 -2.91 -11.82
CA GLY A 217 -0.80 -4.27 -12.32
C GLY A 217 -0.72 -5.31 -11.21
N THR A 218 -0.72 -6.58 -11.57
CA THR A 218 -0.26 -7.65 -10.68
C THR A 218 1.25 -7.54 -10.46
N VAL A 219 1.78 -8.17 -9.43
CA VAL A 219 3.25 -8.21 -9.20
C VAL A 219 3.99 -8.67 -10.46
N ALA A 220 3.52 -9.75 -11.09
CA ALA A 220 4.14 -10.29 -12.31
C ALA A 220 4.08 -9.30 -13.49
N GLU A 221 2.95 -8.60 -13.68
CA GLU A 221 2.80 -7.58 -14.72
C GLU A 221 3.76 -6.41 -14.51
N VAL A 222 3.88 -5.93 -13.26
CA VAL A 222 4.77 -4.80 -12.92
C VAL A 222 6.23 -5.18 -13.08
N VAL A 223 6.65 -6.36 -12.61
CA VAL A 223 8.01 -6.85 -12.78
C VAL A 223 8.35 -7.02 -14.26
N LYS A 224 7.46 -7.63 -15.03
CA LYS A 224 7.65 -7.81 -16.50
C LYS A 224 7.74 -6.46 -17.22
N ALA A 225 6.87 -5.50 -16.87
CA ALA A 225 6.88 -4.16 -17.47
C ALA A 225 8.17 -3.38 -17.15
N GLY A 226 8.81 -3.64 -16.01
CA GLY A 226 10.12 -3.09 -15.65
C GLY A 226 11.22 -3.41 -16.66
N GLY A 227 11.14 -4.57 -17.31
CA GLY A 227 12.06 -4.97 -18.39
C GLY A 227 13.52 -5.12 -17.96
N LEU A 228 13.77 -5.29 -16.65
CA LEU A 228 15.12 -5.41 -16.10
C LEU A 228 15.70 -6.81 -16.32
N THR A 229 16.99 -6.85 -16.62
CA THR A 229 17.83 -8.04 -16.47
C THR A 229 18.66 -7.84 -15.22
N THR A 230 18.62 -8.78 -14.27
CA THR A 230 19.33 -8.66 -12.99
C THR A 230 20.32 -9.79 -12.79
N TRP A 231 21.54 -9.43 -12.39
CA TRP A 231 22.55 -10.35 -11.89
C TRP A 231 22.67 -10.19 -10.37
N GLU A 232 22.55 -11.29 -9.64
CA GLU A 232 22.95 -11.39 -8.25
C GLU A 232 24.41 -11.83 -8.18
N ILE A 233 25.21 -11.09 -7.43
CA ILE A 233 26.65 -11.33 -7.28
C ILE A 233 26.91 -11.61 -5.80
N SER A 234 27.56 -12.71 -5.49
CA SER A 234 27.98 -13.08 -4.13
C SER A 234 29.48 -13.37 -4.07
N GLY A 235 30.09 -13.12 -2.91
CA GLY A 235 31.51 -13.30 -2.70
C GLY A 235 32.18 -12.18 -1.93
N GLU A 236 33.49 -12.08 -2.02
CA GLU A 236 34.26 -11.06 -1.33
C GLU A 236 34.38 -9.76 -2.15
N HIS A 237 34.71 -8.67 -1.46
CA HIS A 237 34.99 -7.36 -2.08
C HIS A 237 33.86 -6.75 -2.93
N LEU A 238 32.59 -7.07 -2.60
CA LEU A 238 31.42 -6.61 -3.37
C LEU A 238 31.29 -5.07 -3.43
N ALA A 239 31.66 -4.36 -2.36
CA ALA A 239 31.65 -2.90 -2.37
C ALA A 239 32.64 -2.30 -3.39
N ALA A 240 33.86 -2.86 -3.47
CA ALA A 240 34.83 -2.42 -4.46
C ALA A 240 34.41 -2.78 -5.89
N LEU A 241 33.72 -3.89 -6.08
CA LEU A 241 33.14 -4.27 -7.36
C LEU A 241 32.00 -3.31 -7.75
N ALA A 242 31.10 -2.99 -6.82
CA ALA A 242 29.99 -2.07 -7.03
C ALA A 242 30.45 -0.71 -7.56
N GLU A 243 31.52 -0.16 -6.96
CA GLU A 243 32.10 1.13 -7.42
C GLU A 243 32.68 1.05 -8.83
N LYS A 244 33.25 -0.09 -9.22
CA LYS A 244 33.83 -0.29 -10.56
C LYS A 244 32.78 -0.46 -11.64
N ILE A 245 31.62 -1.06 -11.32
CA ILE A 245 30.58 -1.35 -12.31
C ILE A 245 29.52 -0.26 -12.39
N ARG A 246 29.41 0.59 -11.37
CA ARG A 246 28.49 1.72 -11.35
C ARG A 246 28.81 2.70 -12.49
N GLY A 247 27.80 3.04 -13.28
CA GLY A 247 27.94 3.95 -14.42
C GLY A 247 28.52 3.34 -15.69
N LEU A 248 28.76 2.03 -15.73
CA LEU A 248 29.11 1.35 -16.98
C LEU A 248 27.93 1.38 -17.96
N PRO A 249 28.20 1.33 -19.28
CA PRO A 249 27.16 1.32 -20.30
C PRO A 249 26.17 0.16 -20.09
N GLY A 250 24.87 0.46 -20.03
CA GLY A 250 23.80 -0.52 -19.81
C GLY A 250 23.59 -0.91 -18.34
N VAL A 251 24.45 -0.53 -17.41
CA VAL A 251 24.23 -0.66 -15.95
C VAL A 251 23.39 0.52 -15.48
N GLU A 252 22.13 0.24 -15.13
CA GLU A 252 21.22 1.27 -14.62
C GLU A 252 21.25 1.31 -13.08
N GLN A 253 21.45 0.16 -12.44
CA GLN A 253 21.28 0.04 -10.99
C GLN A 253 22.32 -0.91 -10.39
N VAL A 254 22.87 -0.51 -9.24
CA VAL A 254 23.82 -1.30 -8.44
C VAL A 254 23.42 -1.17 -6.98
N VAL A 255 22.85 -2.21 -6.40
CA VAL A 255 22.29 -2.21 -5.03
C VAL A 255 22.85 -3.36 -4.21
N VAL A 256 23.26 -3.05 -2.97
CA VAL A 256 23.73 -4.07 -2.02
C VAL A 256 22.52 -4.62 -1.24
N PHE A 257 22.34 -5.95 -1.30
CA PHE A 257 21.33 -6.70 -0.55
C PHE A 257 22.02 -7.62 0.47
N GLY A 258 22.19 -7.15 1.69
CA GLY A 258 22.87 -7.92 2.73
C GLY A 258 24.27 -8.34 2.31
N THR A 259 24.45 -9.64 1.97
CA THR A 259 25.73 -10.23 1.54
C THR A 259 25.85 -10.41 0.03
N THR A 260 24.89 -9.91 -0.74
CA THR A 260 24.88 -9.96 -2.21
C THR A 260 24.79 -8.58 -2.83
N LEU A 261 25.12 -8.49 -4.08
CA LEU A 261 25.01 -7.28 -4.90
C LEU A 261 24.09 -7.57 -6.07
N HIS A 262 23.02 -6.79 -6.20
CA HIS A 262 22.17 -6.83 -7.40
C HIS A 262 22.63 -5.75 -8.37
N VAL A 263 22.78 -6.16 -9.62
CA VAL A 263 23.12 -5.27 -10.72
C VAL A 263 22.09 -5.47 -11.81
N SER A 264 21.44 -4.38 -12.24
CA SER A 264 20.33 -4.43 -13.17
C SER A 264 20.47 -3.44 -14.31
N GLY A 265 19.89 -3.80 -15.45
CA GLY A 265 19.81 -2.94 -16.63
C GLY A 265 18.79 -3.46 -17.64
N ARG A 266 18.29 -2.57 -18.53
CA ARG A 266 17.27 -2.91 -19.54
C ARG A 266 17.87 -3.34 -20.87
N ASP A 267 18.97 -2.70 -21.31
CA ASP A 267 19.67 -3.09 -22.53
C ASP A 267 20.56 -4.30 -22.26
N ALA A 268 19.99 -5.50 -22.40
CA ALA A 268 20.67 -6.75 -22.05
C ALA A 268 22.00 -6.96 -22.80
N GLU A 269 22.15 -6.46 -24.04
CA GLU A 269 23.38 -6.63 -24.82
C GLU A 269 24.49 -5.74 -24.25
N LYS A 270 24.25 -4.45 -24.10
CA LYS A 270 25.22 -3.52 -23.52
C LYS A 270 25.54 -3.86 -22.07
N PHE A 271 24.52 -4.23 -21.30
CA PHE A 271 24.63 -4.61 -19.90
C PHE A 271 25.57 -5.82 -19.74
N ASN A 272 25.31 -6.91 -20.44
CA ASN A 272 26.14 -8.13 -20.37
C ASN A 272 27.57 -7.89 -20.91
N ALA A 273 27.71 -7.13 -21.99
CA ALA A 273 29.02 -6.78 -22.54
C ALA A 273 29.90 -6.00 -21.53
N SER A 274 29.29 -5.06 -20.81
CA SER A 274 29.98 -4.24 -19.79
C SER A 274 30.37 -5.05 -18.55
N LEU A 275 29.59 -6.06 -18.16
CA LEU A 275 29.83 -6.87 -16.97
C LEU A 275 30.77 -8.06 -17.23
N SER A 276 30.87 -8.53 -18.48
CA SER A 276 31.67 -9.69 -18.86
C SER A 276 33.12 -9.66 -18.33
N PRO A 277 33.89 -8.54 -18.37
CA PRO A 277 35.25 -8.50 -17.85
C PRO A 277 35.37 -8.75 -16.34
N PHE A 278 34.27 -8.56 -15.59
CA PHE A 278 34.25 -8.69 -14.13
C PHE A 278 33.82 -10.08 -13.66
N MET A 279 33.17 -10.87 -14.52
CA MET A 279 32.64 -12.20 -14.15
C MET A 279 33.74 -13.23 -13.85
N ALA A 280 34.97 -13.01 -14.27
CA ALA A 280 36.10 -13.90 -14.06
C ALA A 280 36.84 -13.69 -12.73
N ASN A 281 36.44 -12.72 -11.89
CA ASN A 281 37.22 -12.24 -10.74
C ASN A 281 36.92 -12.95 -9.41
N GLY A 282 36.45 -14.21 -9.43
CA GLY A 282 36.26 -15.02 -8.24
C GLY A 282 34.93 -14.83 -7.49
N GLN A 283 34.09 -13.88 -7.89
CA GLN A 283 32.72 -13.76 -7.40
C GLN A 283 31.80 -14.73 -8.14
N ARG A 284 30.73 -15.19 -7.46
CA ARG A 284 29.68 -15.98 -8.07
C ARG A 284 28.60 -15.06 -8.67
N TRP A 285 28.36 -15.18 -9.95
CA TRP A 285 27.35 -14.44 -10.70
C TRP A 285 26.18 -15.36 -11.05
N THR A 286 24.98 -15.00 -10.62
CA THR A 286 23.76 -15.74 -10.88
C THR A 286 22.75 -14.81 -11.54
N LYS A 287 22.28 -15.16 -12.73
CA LYS A 287 21.17 -14.43 -13.35
C LYS A 287 19.89 -14.77 -12.61
N ILE A 288 19.19 -13.78 -12.12
CA ILE A 288 17.93 -13.93 -11.38
C ILE A 288 16.79 -13.20 -12.09
N GLU A 289 15.56 -13.57 -11.74
CA GLU A 289 14.40 -12.73 -12.07
C GLU A 289 14.46 -11.48 -11.20
N SER A 290 14.27 -10.31 -11.83
CA SER A 290 14.22 -9.03 -11.12
C SER A 290 13.06 -9.05 -10.12
N GLY A 291 13.31 -8.60 -8.91
CA GLY A 291 12.30 -8.45 -7.88
C GLY A 291 11.46 -7.18 -8.07
N LEU A 292 10.37 -7.08 -7.31
CA LEU A 292 9.56 -5.87 -7.27
C LEU A 292 10.38 -4.67 -6.75
N GLU A 293 11.31 -4.92 -5.84
CA GLU A 293 12.19 -3.90 -5.26
C GLU A 293 13.16 -3.33 -6.32
N ASP A 294 13.77 -4.20 -7.14
CA ASP A 294 14.63 -3.78 -8.26
C ASP A 294 13.88 -2.85 -9.22
N VAL A 295 12.62 -3.22 -9.56
CA VAL A 295 11.79 -2.42 -10.46
C VAL A 295 11.44 -1.06 -9.85
N PHE A 296 11.09 -1.01 -8.57
CA PHE A 296 10.71 0.25 -7.93
C PHE A 296 11.88 1.19 -7.72
N ILE A 297 13.07 0.68 -7.39
CA ILE A 297 14.28 1.50 -7.33
C ILE A 297 14.55 2.13 -8.71
N SER A 298 14.49 1.33 -9.78
CA SER A 298 14.67 1.81 -11.15
C SER A 298 13.61 2.87 -11.55
N LEU A 299 12.35 2.67 -11.17
CA LEU A 299 11.29 3.65 -11.43
C LEU A 299 11.53 4.96 -10.65
N MET A 300 12.05 4.89 -9.43
CA MET A 300 12.36 6.08 -8.63
C MET A 300 13.50 6.91 -9.21
N GLU A 301 14.53 6.29 -9.76
CA GLU A 301 15.66 6.98 -10.38
C GLU A 301 15.24 7.78 -11.64
N THR A 302 14.21 7.30 -12.34
CA THR A 302 13.68 7.96 -13.54
C THR A 302 12.53 8.93 -13.25
N ALA A 303 11.95 8.90 -12.05
CA ALA A 303 10.81 9.72 -11.67
C ALA A 303 11.22 11.19 -11.49
N LYS A 304 10.48 12.10 -12.12
CA LYS A 304 10.68 13.54 -11.92
C LYS A 304 10.02 13.99 -10.62
N ASP A 305 10.75 14.69 -9.80
CA ASP A 305 10.19 15.32 -8.61
C ASP A 305 9.28 16.49 -9.01
N ASN A 306 7.99 16.37 -8.72
CA ASN A 306 6.99 17.44 -8.95
C ASN A 306 6.98 18.48 -7.81
N PHE A 307 7.93 18.38 -6.87
CA PHE A 307 7.96 19.20 -5.67
C PHE A 307 9.08 20.28 -5.72
N THR A 308 9.88 20.25 -6.77
CA THR A 308 10.90 21.26 -7.06
C THR A 308 10.42 22.31 -8.05
#